data_6e65bf37bee0fa915d49553401766fc7
#
_entry.id   6e65bf37bee0fa915d49553401766fc7
#
_cell.length_a   1.000
_cell.length_b   1.000
_cell.length_c   1.000
_cell.angle_alpha   90.00
_cell.angle_beta   90.00
_cell.angle_gamma   90.00
#
_symmetry.space_group_name_H-M   'P 1'
#
loop_
_entity.id
_entity.type
_entity.pdbx_description
1 polymer ?
#
loop_
_entity_poly.entity_id
_entity_poly.type
_entity_poly.pdbx_seq_one_letter_code
_entity_poly.pdbx_strand_id
1 'polypeptide(L)'
;MQELGGTDSYTNAISDIYQDNFDEGIFTGKGIYDVKIFHKVLCNEIPENIVLSHDLLEGNYLRCGLATDILLLDDYPSKYNTYCLRQSRWIRGDFQISRWLKNRIITKNKTSKLNPLDSLSKFKIFDNLRRSLVPIFVIISLIYCLILKNTSIIKNIAIIALVAYSIPTILDILNYIIFKKGKDTRFIYARKNFISRINAIKASIVRTILDICFLPHKAYITLNSIVKTTYRMKISKKHLLEWLTAEEAEKQAKTDLISYYKFMWINVLIGVLFSLLGVFSKQLLEILIGIMWIIGPALAWRISKNIRKSSAIEKISKEDKEYLLEIGKRTWQYFRDNINKENNYLPPDNYQEGRAKKIARKNINNKYWAWNVSYNFSL
;
A
#
# COMPACT_ATOMS: atom_id res chain seq x y z
N MET A 1 -0.15 -4.33 -14.34
CA MET A 1 -0.05 -3.78 -12.97
C MET A 1 0.71 -2.46 -12.92
N GLN A 2 1.79 -2.28 -13.68
CA GLN A 2 2.52 -0.99 -13.75
C GLN A 2 1.68 0.18 -14.30
N GLU A 3 0.67 -0.07 -15.13
CA GLU A 3 -0.27 0.99 -15.60
C GLU A 3 -1.40 1.31 -14.61
N LEU A 4 -1.52 0.52 -13.57
CA LEU A 4 -2.53 0.68 -12.52
C LEU A 4 -2.00 1.49 -11.34
N GLY A 5 -0.88 2.19 -11.53
CA GLY A 5 -0.16 2.99 -10.56
C GLY A 5 -0.88 3.09 -9.24
N GLY A 6 -0.24 2.70 -8.15
CA GLY A 6 -0.86 2.79 -6.83
C GLY A 6 -1.25 4.22 -6.52
N THR A 7 -2.37 4.66 -7.04
CA THR A 7 -3.02 5.85 -6.52
C THR A 7 -3.51 5.48 -5.14
N ASP A 8 -3.02 6.19 -4.15
CA ASP A 8 -3.62 6.17 -2.83
C ASP A 8 -5.10 6.52 -3.02
N SER A 9 -6.00 5.71 -2.47
CA SER A 9 -7.43 5.95 -2.57
C SER A 9 -7.88 7.22 -1.83
N TYR A 10 -7.02 7.81 -1.02
CA TYR A 10 -7.30 8.99 -0.23
C TYR A 10 -6.75 10.28 -0.85
N THR A 11 -5.68 10.19 -1.62
CA THR A 11 -5.03 11.33 -2.24
C THR A 11 -5.10 11.21 -3.76
N ASN A 12 -5.81 12.13 -4.38
CA ASN A 12 -5.62 12.47 -5.79
C ASN A 12 -4.69 13.67 -5.86
N ALA A 13 -3.97 13.84 -6.97
CA ALA A 13 -3.07 14.99 -7.18
C ALA A 13 -3.73 16.37 -7.01
N ILE A 14 -5.03 16.45 -6.86
CA ILE A 14 -5.83 17.68 -6.80
C ILE A 14 -6.63 17.79 -5.49
N SER A 15 -6.89 16.68 -4.79
CA SER A 15 -7.82 16.68 -3.64
C SER A 15 -7.49 15.54 -2.69
N ASP A 16 -7.50 15.84 -1.41
CA ASP A 16 -7.53 14.89 -0.30
C ASP A 16 -8.84 15.09 0.45
N ILE A 17 -9.68 14.06 0.51
CA ILE A 17 -11.03 14.15 1.13
C ILE A 17 -10.94 14.64 2.57
N TYR A 18 -9.92 14.25 3.32
CA TYR A 18 -9.75 14.68 4.70
C TYR A 18 -9.29 16.15 4.77
N GLN A 19 -8.34 16.54 3.92
CA GLN A 19 -7.88 17.93 3.88
C GLN A 19 -9.00 18.88 3.44
N ASP A 20 -9.77 18.50 2.43
CA ASP A 20 -10.84 19.32 1.88
C ASP A 20 -12.01 19.51 2.86
N ASN A 21 -12.27 18.54 3.75
CA ASN A 21 -13.40 18.58 4.67
C ASN A 21 -13.00 18.86 6.13
N PHE A 22 -11.76 18.62 6.52
CA PHE A 22 -11.31 18.66 7.92
C PHE A 22 -9.98 19.41 8.10
N ASP A 23 -9.48 20.10 7.08
CA ASP A 23 -8.22 20.85 7.10
C ASP A 23 -7.00 20.02 7.55
N GLU A 24 -7.02 18.72 7.25
CA GLU A 24 -5.97 17.78 7.65
C GLU A 24 -5.85 16.61 6.66
N GLY A 25 -4.69 16.49 6.00
CA GLY A 25 -4.39 15.40 5.08
C GLY A 25 -4.07 14.07 5.78
N ILE A 26 -3.70 13.06 4.96
CA ILE A 26 -3.17 11.78 5.44
C ILE A 26 -1.69 11.69 5.08
N PHE A 27 -0.84 11.43 6.08
CA PHE A 27 0.57 11.16 5.85
C PHE A 27 0.78 9.72 5.38
N THR A 28 1.39 9.56 4.23
CA THR A 28 1.63 8.27 3.56
C THR A 28 3.10 7.84 3.57
N GLY A 29 3.92 8.45 4.43
CA GLY A 29 5.32 8.12 4.62
C GLY A 29 6.30 8.94 3.78
N LYS A 30 5.81 9.87 2.96
CA LYS A 30 6.65 10.78 2.16
C LYS A 30 6.20 12.21 2.33
N GLY A 31 7.10 13.06 2.79
CA GLY A 31 6.80 14.45 3.06
C GLY A 31 7.96 15.21 3.66
N ILE A 32 7.76 16.50 3.88
CA ILE A 32 8.70 17.41 4.53
C ILE A 32 8.13 17.77 5.89
N TYR A 33 8.95 17.77 6.92
CA TYR A 33 8.54 18.14 8.27
C TYR A 33 9.65 18.91 9.00
N ASP A 34 9.26 19.74 9.96
CA ASP A 34 10.21 20.41 10.86
C ASP A 34 10.72 19.40 11.89
N VAL A 35 12.03 19.12 11.84
CA VAL A 35 12.69 18.13 12.72
C VAL A 35 12.58 18.49 14.19
N LYS A 36 12.58 19.79 14.54
CA LYS A 36 12.49 20.24 15.94
C LYS A 36 11.10 20.00 16.50
N ILE A 37 10.06 20.33 15.70
CA ILE A 37 8.66 20.09 16.07
C ILE A 37 8.40 18.59 16.16
N PHE A 38 8.84 17.82 15.17
CA PHE A 38 8.73 16.36 15.15
C PHE A 38 9.31 15.75 16.45
N HIS A 39 10.54 16.11 16.76
CA HIS A 39 11.18 15.63 17.99
C HIS A 39 10.45 16.09 19.26
N LYS A 40 10.08 17.37 19.35
CA LYS A 40 9.38 17.91 20.52
C LYS A 40 8.05 17.19 20.79
N VAL A 41 7.31 16.86 19.73
CA VAL A 41 5.98 16.23 19.85
C VAL A 41 6.08 14.73 20.11
N LEU A 42 7.00 14.02 19.45
CA LEU A 42 6.99 12.54 19.42
C LEU A 42 8.03 11.86 20.30
N CYS A 43 9.08 12.55 20.77
CA CYS A 43 10.22 11.92 21.42
C CYS A 43 9.88 11.03 22.63
N ASN A 44 8.79 11.31 23.34
CA ASN A 44 8.36 10.56 24.53
C ASN A 44 6.97 9.92 24.39
N GLU A 45 6.33 10.05 23.22
CA GLU A 45 4.94 9.64 23.03
C GLU A 45 4.79 8.16 22.72
N ILE A 46 5.64 7.66 21.84
CA ILE A 46 5.51 6.32 21.27
C ILE A 46 6.53 5.40 21.95
N PRO A 47 6.10 4.30 22.59
CA PRO A 47 7.01 3.31 23.14
C PRO A 47 7.87 2.68 22.04
N GLU A 48 9.11 2.35 22.38
CA GLU A 48 10.06 1.77 21.43
C GLU A 48 9.64 0.37 20.96
N ASN A 49 10.00 0.05 19.71
CA ASN A 49 9.86 -1.27 19.10
C ASN A 49 8.44 -1.86 19.05
N ILE A 50 7.40 -1.02 19.02
CA ILE A 50 6.01 -1.51 19.00
C ILE A 50 5.18 -1.13 17.78
N VAL A 51 5.63 -0.19 16.95
CA VAL A 51 4.89 0.30 15.79
C VAL A 51 5.66 0.01 14.52
N LEU A 52 5.14 -0.86 13.66
CA LEU A 52 5.75 -1.30 12.41
C LEU A 52 5.42 -0.33 11.25
N SER A 53 4.18 0.17 11.18
CA SER A 53 3.73 1.17 10.22
C SER A 53 3.33 2.41 11.00
N HIS A 54 4.18 3.41 10.98
CA HIS A 54 4.08 4.58 11.86
C HIS A 54 3.45 5.80 11.18
N ASP A 55 3.38 5.79 9.85
CA ASP A 55 3.02 6.95 9.04
C ASP A 55 1.70 7.60 9.49
N LEU A 56 0.62 6.80 9.59
CA LEU A 56 -0.69 7.30 10.02
C LEU A 56 -0.64 7.88 11.44
N LEU A 57 0.09 7.22 12.34
CA LEU A 57 0.18 7.67 13.73
C LEU A 57 0.94 8.98 13.85
N GLU A 58 2.08 9.11 13.17
CA GLU A 58 2.87 10.34 13.12
C GLU A 58 2.07 11.49 12.52
N GLY A 59 1.39 11.25 11.38
CA GLY A 59 0.52 12.23 10.77
C GLY A 59 -0.62 12.71 11.68
N ASN A 60 -1.18 11.81 12.47
CA ASN A 60 -2.23 12.15 13.45
C ASN A 60 -1.71 12.99 14.63
N TYR A 61 -0.45 12.80 15.05
CA TYR A 61 0.16 13.61 16.12
C TYR A 61 0.60 14.99 15.63
N LEU A 62 1.16 15.04 14.41
CA LEU A 62 1.82 16.24 13.89
C LEU A 62 0.92 17.08 13.01
N ARG A 63 -0.17 16.50 12.56
CA ARG A 63 -1.03 17.00 11.50
C ARG A 63 -0.26 17.22 10.19
N CYS A 64 -0.87 16.95 9.07
CA CYS A 64 -0.24 17.10 7.78
C CYS A 64 -1.15 17.74 6.75
N GLY A 65 -0.54 18.48 5.83
CA GLY A 65 -1.20 19.03 4.67
C GLY A 65 -0.67 18.40 3.39
N LEU A 66 -1.50 18.29 2.38
CA LEU A 66 -1.14 17.83 1.06
C LEU A 66 -0.57 19.01 0.24
N ALA A 67 0.65 18.83 -0.28
CA ALA A 67 1.22 19.74 -1.28
C ALA A 67 0.78 19.25 -2.67
N THR A 68 -0.20 19.91 -3.27
CA THR A 68 -0.85 19.49 -4.52
C THR A 68 -0.02 19.73 -5.78
N ASP A 69 1.01 20.55 -5.68
CA ASP A 69 1.96 20.92 -6.73
C ASP A 69 3.21 20.00 -6.78
N ILE A 70 3.37 19.11 -5.78
CA ILE A 70 4.50 18.20 -5.69
C ILE A 70 4.03 16.76 -5.95
N LEU A 71 4.51 16.18 -7.05
CA LEU A 71 4.23 14.80 -7.42
C LEU A 71 5.48 13.93 -7.21
N LEU A 72 5.38 12.95 -6.32
CA LEU A 72 6.41 11.93 -6.12
C LEU A 72 5.96 10.62 -6.76
N LEU A 73 6.84 10.02 -7.57
CA LEU A 73 6.63 8.71 -8.17
C LEU A 73 7.38 7.67 -7.35
N ASP A 74 6.70 6.57 -7.04
CA ASP A 74 7.26 5.46 -6.27
C ASP A 74 6.92 4.12 -6.93
N ASP A 75 7.78 3.13 -6.71
CA ASP A 75 7.57 1.79 -7.20
C ASP A 75 6.46 1.05 -6.43
N TYR A 76 5.78 0.17 -7.14
CA TYR A 76 4.72 -0.66 -6.60
C TYR A 76 5.03 -2.15 -6.81
N PRO A 77 4.68 -3.05 -5.87
CA PRO A 77 4.90 -4.48 -6.04
C PRO A 77 4.36 -4.99 -7.39
N SER A 78 5.23 -5.59 -8.18
CA SER A 78 4.89 -6.06 -9.53
C SER A 78 4.17 -7.40 -9.54
N LYS A 79 4.32 -8.19 -8.45
CA LYS A 79 3.78 -9.53 -8.30
C LYS A 79 2.75 -9.58 -7.17
N TYR A 80 1.78 -10.49 -7.30
CA TYR A 80 0.72 -10.62 -6.29
C TYR A 80 1.24 -11.10 -4.93
N ASN A 81 2.22 -12.01 -4.91
CA ASN A 81 2.83 -12.47 -3.65
C ASN A 81 3.57 -11.35 -2.91
N THR A 82 4.31 -10.50 -3.61
CA THR A 82 5.00 -9.34 -3.02
C THR A 82 4.01 -8.27 -2.56
N TYR A 83 2.93 -8.06 -3.31
CA TYR A 83 1.80 -7.24 -2.89
C TYR A 83 1.19 -7.75 -1.57
N CYS A 84 0.96 -9.05 -1.43
CA CYS A 84 0.41 -9.65 -0.22
C CYS A 84 1.33 -9.48 1.01
N LEU A 85 2.66 -9.58 0.84
CA LEU A 85 3.62 -9.31 1.91
C LEU A 85 3.52 -7.85 2.41
N ARG A 86 3.40 -6.91 1.47
CA ARG A 86 3.20 -5.49 1.81
C ARG A 86 1.88 -5.25 2.54
N GLN A 87 0.78 -5.85 2.06
CA GLN A 87 -0.53 -5.78 2.74
C GLN A 87 -0.46 -6.38 4.15
N SER A 88 0.16 -7.53 4.32
CA SER A 88 0.36 -8.15 5.64
C SER A 88 1.13 -7.22 6.60
N ARG A 89 2.15 -6.51 6.11
CA ARG A 89 2.90 -5.53 6.90
C ARG A 89 1.99 -4.38 7.36
N TRP A 90 1.21 -3.81 6.46
CA TRP A 90 0.30 -2.72 6.79
C TRP A 90 -0.77 -3.14 7.79
N ILE A 91 -1.45 -4.27 7.56
CA ILE A 91 -2.44 -4.81 8.50
C ILE A 91 -1.82 -5.02 9.88
N ARG A 92 -0.60 -5.55 9.96
CA ARG A 92 0.11 -5.71 11.24
C ARG A 92 0.34 -4.37 11.92
N GLY A 93 0.77 -3.36 11.18
CA GLY A 93 0.96 -2.01 11.68
C GLY A 93 -0.35 -1.39 12.20
N ASP A 94 -1.42 -1.48 11.42
CA ASP A 94 -2.74 -0.97 11.82
C ASP A 94 -3.23 -1.60 13.13
N PHE A 95 -3.08 -2.92 13.27
CA PHE A 95 -3.46 -3.61 14.51
C PHE A 95 -2.53 -3.27 15.70
N GLN A 96 -1.27 -2.92 15.46
CA GLN A 96 -0.39 -2.42 16.52
C GLN A 96 -0.82 -1.06 17.06
N ILE A 97 -1.23 -0.15 16.15
CA ILE A 97 -1.69 1.20 16.53
C ILE A 97 -3.13 1.22 17.07
N SER A 98 -3.87 0.11 17.04
CA SER A 98 -5.24 0.02 17.60
C SER A 98 -5.34 0.43 19.06
N ARG A 99 -4.24 0.37 19.83
CA ARG A 99 -4.19 0.85 21.21
C ARG A 99 -4.47 2.35 21.36
N TRP A 100 -4.24 3.15 20.32
CA TRP A 100 -4.55 4.58 20.29
C TRP A 100 -6.05 4.90 20.10
N LEU A 101 -6.90 3.88 19.95
CA LEU A 101 -8.35 4.05 20.05
C LEU A 101 -8.81 4.23 21.50
N LYS A 102 -8.01 3.84 22.48
CA LYS A 102 -8.33 3.96 23.89
C LYS A 102 -8.22 5.41 24.37
N ASN A 103 -8.94 5.75 25.44
CA ASN A 103 -8.89 7.09 26.05
C ASN A 103 -7.57 7.37 26.77
N ARG A 104 -6.86 6.35 27.18
CA ARG A 104 -5.53 6.47 27.80
C ARG A 104 -4.53 5.62 27.05
N ILE A 105 -3.34 6.16 26.86
CA ILE A 105 -2.21 5.53 26.19
C ILE A 105 -1.03 5.40 27.13
N ILE A 106 -0.14 4.46 26.82
CA ILE A 106 1.13 4.27 27.54
C ILE A 106 2.22 4.93 26.68
N THR A 107 2.98 5.84 27.29
CA THR A 107 4.09 6.55 26.65
C THR A 107 5.38 5.74 26.65
N LYS A 108 6.45 6.25 26.02
CA LYS A 108 7.81 5.68 26.05
C LYS A 108 8.29 5.45 27.48
N ASN A 109 8.00 6.37 28.39
CA ASN A 109 8.40 6.31 29.80
C ASN A 109 7.50 5.39 30.65
N LYS A 110 6.66 4.56 30.02
CA LYS A 110 5.70 3.66 30.68
C LYS A 110 4.67 4.37 31.56
N THR A 111 4.50 5.66 31.40
CA THR A 111 3.47 6.43 32.10
C THR A 111 2.16 6.39 31.31
N SER A 112 1.04 6.34 32.04
CA SER A 112 -0.30 6.39 31.44
C SER A 112 -0.78 7.84 31.41
N LYS A 113 -1.13 8.34 30.20
CA LYS A 113 -1.69 9.67 30.02
C LYS A 113 -2.98 9.65 29.19
N LEU A 114 -3.72 10.73 29.18
CA LEU A 114 -4.84 10.92 28.25
C LEU A 114 -4.32 10.86 26.81
N ASN A 115 -5.06 10.20 25.95
CA ASN A 115 -4.74 10.12 24.54
C ASN A 115 -4.95 11.50 23.88
N PRO A 116 -3.91 12.10 23.28
CA PRO A 116 -4.03 13.41 22.67
C PRO A 116 -4.73 13.39 21.31
N LEU A 117 -4.95 12.20 20.73
CA LEU A 117 -5.60 12.11 19.43
C LEU A 117 -7.07 12.47 19.50
N ASP A 118 -7.51 13.28 18.56
CA ASP A 118 -8.89 13.70 18.37
C ASP A 118 -9.78 12.57 17.79
N SER A 119 -11.05 12.87 17.60
CA SER A 119 -12.03 11.92 17.06
C SER A 119 -11.75 11.54 15.63
N LEU A 120 -11.25 12.47 14.79
CA LEU A 120 -10.93 12.23 13.40
C LEU A 120 -9.72 11.26 13.28
N SER A 121 -8.67 11.50 14.04
CA SER A 121 -7.50 10.63 14.12
C SER A 121 -7.85 9.21 14.55
N LYS A 122 -8.72 9.08 15.57
CA LYS A 122 -9.23 7.77 16.01
C LYS A 122 -10.09 7.11 14.93
N PHE A 123 -10.92 7.89 14.22
CA PHE A 123 -11.71 7.37 13.09
C PHE A 123 -10.82 6.84 11.97
N LYS A 124 -9.75 7.55 11.59
CA LYS A 124 -8.79 7.08 10.57
C LYS A 124 -8.17 5.71 10.97
N ILE A 125 -7.78 5.54 12.24
CA ILE A 125 -7.26 4.27 12.74
C ILE A 125 -8.35 3.19 12.70
N PHE A 126 -9.56 3.48 13.19
CA PHE A 126 -10.68 2.54 13.20
C PHE A 126 -11.07 2.10 11.78
N ASP A 127 -11.11 3.04 10.83
CA ASP A 127 -11.46 2.74 9.44
C ASP A 127 -10.48 1.77 8.77
N ASN A 128 -9.17 1.90 9.02
CA ASN A 128 -8.18 0.94 8.56
C ASN A 128 -8.43 -0.47 9.11
N LEU A 129 -8.73 -0.58 10.41
CA LEU A 129 -9.05 -1.87 11.02
C LEU A 129 -10.34 -2.45 10.42
N ARG A 130 -11.39 -1.64 10.31
CA ARG A 130 -12.68 -2.04 9.73
C ARG A 130 -12.50 -2.57 8.31
N ARG A 131 -11.78 -1.85 7.45
CA ARG A 131 -11.52 -2.26 6.06
C ARG A 131 -10.77 -3.59 5.98
N SER A 132 -9.79 -3.78 6.85
CA SER A 132 -9.05 -5.04 6.93
C SER A 132 -9.93 -6.23 7.31
N LEU A 133 -10.97 -6.03 8.10
CA LEU A 133 -11.88 -7.10 8.54
C LEU A 133 -12.91 -7.52 7.50
N VAL A 134 -13.21 -6.69 6.49
CA VAL A 134 -14.25 -6.96 5.49
C VAL A 134 -14.09 -8.32 4.80
N PRO A 135 -12.92 -8.69 4.24
CA PRO A 135 -12.75 -9.99 3.58
C PRO A 135 -13.06 -11.18 4.50
N ILE A 136 -12.66 -11.06 5.78
CA ILE A 136 -12.86 -12.11 6.79
C ILE A 136 -14.36 -12.31 7.03
N PHE A 137 -15.09 -11.22 7.31
CA PHE A 137 -16.52 -11.30 7.60
C PHE A 137 -17.32 -11.78 6.40
N VAL A 138 -16.97 -11.37 5.18
CA VAL A 138 -17.64 -11.86 3.96
C VAL A 138 -17.46 -13.38 3.83
N ILE A 139 -16.25 -13.90 3.98
CA ILE A 139 -15.98 -15.35 3.88
C ILE A 139 -16.68 -16.11 5.00
N ILE A 140 -16.62 -15.65 6.25
CA ILE A 140 -17.29 -16.28 7.38
C ILE A 140 -18.82 -16.31 7.15
N SER A 141 -19.40 -15.20 6.68
CA SER A 141 -20.84 -15.14 6.40
C SER A 141 -21.26 -16.09 5.30
N LEU A 142 -20.48 -16.19 4.22
CA LEU A 142 -20.74 -17.12 3.13
C LEU A 142 -20.65 -18.58 3.59
N ILE A 143 -19.61 -18.93 4.38
CA ILE A 143 -19.45 -20.29 4.93
C ILE A 143 -20.60 -20.62 5.90
N TYR A 144 -20.97 -19.68 6.77
CA TYR A 144 -22.07 -19.85 7.72
C TYR A 144 -23.40 -20.14 6.99
N CYS A 145 -23.73 -19.35 5.97
CA CYS A 145 -24.93 -19.54 5.17
C CYS A 145 -24.91 -20.85 4.38
N LEU A 146 -23.74 -21.29 3.95
CA LEU A 146 -23.55 -22.56 3.29
C LEU A 146 -23.87 -23.74 4.24
N ILE A 147 -23.41 -23.68 5.49
CA ILE A 147 -23.72 -24.67 6.54
C ILE A 147 -25.21 -24.71 6.81
N LEU A 148 -25.88 -23.58 6.86
CA LEU A 148 -27.34 -23.48 7.06
C LEU A 148 -28.15 -23.90 5.82
N LYS A 149 -27.50 -24.21 4.69
CA LYS A 149 -28.12 -24.54 3.39
C LYS A 149 -29.15 -23.50 2.92
N ASN A 150 -28.93 -22.25 3.29
CA ASN A 150 -29.80 -21.12 2.93
C ASN A 150 -29.26 -20.36 1.72
N THR A 151 -29.58 -20.86 0.54
CA THR A 151 -29.09 -20.31 -0.75
C THR A 151 -29.57 -18.88 -1.02
N SER A 152 -30.76 -18.50 -0.53
CA SER A 152 -31.28 -17.15 -0.68
C SER A 152 -30.41 -16.14 0.06
N ILE A 153 -29.98 -16.46 1.28
CA ILE A 153 -29.09 -15.59 2.05
C ILE A 153 -27.70 -15.57 1.43
N ILE A 154 -27.17 -16.68 0.92
CA ILE A 154 -25.89 -16.71 0.20
C ILE A 154 -25.92 -15.74 -0.99
N LYS A 155 -26.98 -15.79 -1.80
CA LYS A 155 -27.16 -14.88 -2.93
C LYS A 155 -27.15 -13.41 -2.48
N ASN A 156 -27.88 -13.07 -1.42
CA ASN A 156 -27.93 -11.70 -0.92
C ASN A 156 -26.58 -11.22 -0.40
N ILE A 157 -25.84 -12.05 0.36
CA ILE A 157 -24.50 -11.70 0.84
C ILE A 157 -23.54 -11.56 -0.33
N ALA A 158 -23.59 -12.43 -1.33
CA ALA A 158 -22.76 -12.33 -2.52
C ALA A 158 -23.03 -11.02 -3.30
N ILE A 159 -24.31 -10.63 -3.43
CA ILE A 159 -24.70 -9.37 -4.06
C ILE A 159 -24.20 -8.17 -3.23
N ILE A 160 -24.39 -8.17 -1.93
CA ILE A 160 -23.91 -7.09 -1.04
C ILE A 160 -22.38 -6.97 -1.13
N ALA A 161 -21.66 -8.09 -1.10
CA ALA A 161 -20.22 -8.11 -1.25
C ALA A 161 -19.80 -7.57 -2.62
N LEU A 162 -20.44 -8.01 -3.70
CA LEU A 162 -20.16 -7.52 -5.05
C LEU A 162 -20.37 -6.01 -5.15
N VAL A 163 -21.50 -5.50 -4.63
CA VAL A 163 -21.80 -4.07 -4.60
C VAL A 163 -20.72 -3.32 -3.81
N ALA A 164 -20.40 -3.78 -2.58
CA ALA A 164 -19.40 -3.15 -1.73
C ALA A 164 -18.02 -3.05 -2.38
N TYR A 165 -17.56 -4.11 -3.04
CA TYR A 165 -16.30 -4.11 -3.78
C TYR A 165 -16.35 -3.29 -5.07
N SER A 166 -17.54 -3.09 -5.64
CA SER A 166 -17.75 -2.31 -6.87
C SER A 166 -17.92 -0.81 -6.62
N ILE A 167 -18.18 -0.37 -5.39
CA ILE A 167 -18.40 1.06 -5.06
C ILE A 167 -17.30 1.97 -5.64
N PRO A 168 -15.99 1.71 -5.47
CA PRO A 168 -14.96 2.56 -6.04
C PRO A 168 -15.08 2.69 -7.56
N THR A 169 -15.33 1.56 -8.25
CA THR A 169 -15.52 1.53 -9.70
C THR A 169 -16.77 2.30 -10.13
N ILE A 170 -17.86 2.16 -9.38
CA ILE A 170 -19.12 2.89 -9.65
C ILE A 170 -18.87 4.40 -9.51
N LEU A 171 -18.17 4.82 -8.45
CA LEU A 171 -17.82 6.22 -8.24
C LEU A 171 -16.90 6.75 -9.35
N ASP A 172 -15.92 5.98 -9.81
CA ASP A 172 -15.05 6.35 -10.93
C ASP A 172 -15.87 6.55 -12.23
N ILE A 173 -16.84 5.68 -12.50
CA ILE A 173 -17.75 5.78 -13.64
C ILE A 173 -18.66 7.01 -13.51
N LEU A 174 -19.26 7.21 -12.33
CA LEU A 174 -20.12 8.38 -12.08
C LEU A 174 -19.36 9.68 -12.25
N ASN A 175 -18.17 9.78 -11.66
CA ASN A 175 -17.29 10.93 -11.84
C ASN A 175 -16.96 11.18 -13.31
N TYR A 176 -16.66 10.11 -14.05
CA TYR A 176 -16.43 10.23 -15.49
C TYR A 176 -17.64 10.81 -16.23
N ILE A 177 -18.86 10.33 -15.93
CA ILE A 177 -20.10 10.77 -16.59
C ILE A 177 -20.43 12.23 -16.23
N ILE A 178 -20.35 12.58 -14.94
CA ILE A 178 -20.69 13.92 -14.41
C ILE A 178 -19.75 14.96 -15.03
N PHE A 179 -18.44 14.71 -14.96
CA PHE A 179 -17.44 15.68 -15.42
C PHE A 179 -17.18 15.68 -16.92
N LYS A 180 -17.75 14.73 -17.68
CA LYS A 180 -17.70 14.75 -19.14
C LYS A 180 -18.45 15.94 -19.73
N LYS A 181 -19.50 16.41 -19.08
CA LYS A 181 -20.38 17.49 -19.55
C LYS A 181 -19.91 18.91 -19.16
N GLY A 182 -18.95 19.08 -18.26
CA GLY A 182 -18.48 20.38 -17.82
C GLY A 182 -17.58 21.08 -18.84
N LYS A 183 -18.02 22.27 -19.29
CA LYS A 183 -17.23 23.17 -20.18
C LYS A 183 -16.20 24.02 -19.39
N ASP A 184 -15.96 23.73 -18.13
CA ASP A 184 -15.10 24.55 -17.27
C ASP A 184 -13.63 24.43 -17.66
N THR A 185 -13.03 25.56 -17.94
CA THR A 185 -11.64 25.74 -18.39
C THR A 185 -10.60 25.28 -17.38
N ARG A 186 -10.96 25.10 -16.11
CA ARG A 186 -10.12 24.43 -15.09
C ARG A 186 -9.79 22.96 -15.43
N PHE A 187 -10.48 22.39 -16.40
CA PHE A 187 -10.31 21.01 -16.90
C PHE A 187 -9.45 20.88 -18.15
N ILE A 188 -8.66 21.88 -18.53
CA ILE A 188 -7.71 21.74 -19.65
C ILE A 188 -6.73 20.60 -19.39
N TYR A 189 -6.32 20.39 -18.14
CA TYR A 189 -5.57 19.19 -17.72
C TYR A 189 -6.38 17.88 -17.90
N ALA A 190 -7.68 17.92 -17.75
CA ALA A 190 -8.56 16.77 -17.88
C ALA A 190 -8.69 16.26 -19.33
N ARG A 191 -8.52 17.13 -20.33
CA ARG A 191 -8.64 16.77 -21.75
C ARG A 191 -7.43 15.98 -22.26
N LYS A 192 -6.22 16.27 -21.77
CA LYS A 192 -5.00 15.46 -22.04
C LYS A 192 -5.10 14.05 -21.45
N ASN A 193 -5.94 13.84 -20.43
CA ASN A 193 -6.07 12.60 -19.68
C ASN A 193 -7.32 11.78 -20.00
N PHE A 194 -8.03 12.02 -21.12
CA PHE A 194 -9.25 11.26 -21.47
C PHE A 194 -8.96 9.75 -21.61
N ILE A 195 -7.88 9.40 -22.31
CA ILE A 195 -7.42 8.01 -22.47
C ILE A 195 -7.00 7.43 -21.12
N SER A 196 -6.34 8.22 -20.29
CA SER A 196 -5.95 7.87 -18.92
C SER A 196 -7.16 7.54 -18.04
N ARG A 197 -8.26 8.27 -18.15
CA ARG A 197 -9.49 8.01 -17.37
C ARG A 197 -10.20 6.72 -17.76
N ILE A 198 -10.29 6.42 -19.06
CA ILE A 198 -10.85 5.14 -19.54
C ILE A 198 -9.99 3.98 -19.05
N ASN A 199 -8.67 4.12 -19.09
CA ASN A 199 -7.76 3.11 -18.57
C ASN A 199 -7.89 2.96 -17.06
N ALA A 200 -8.11 4.04 -16.31
CA ALA A 200 -8.39 3.98 -14.87
C ALA A 200 -9.69 3.22 -14.55
N ILE A 201 -10.77 3.46 -15.31
CA ILE A 201 -12.04 2.71 -15.14
C ILE A 201 -11.84 1.23 -15.47
N LYS A 202 -11.17 0.90 -16.59
CA LYS A 202 -10.85 -0.50 -16.90
C LYS A 202 -10.02 -1.15 -15.80
N ALA A 203 -9.05 -0.44 -15.26
CA ALA A 203 -8.23 -0.86 -14.16
C ALA A 203 -9.04 -1.12 -12.88
N SER A 204 -9.98 -0.23 -12.57
CA SER A 204 -10.87 -0.35 -11.42
C SER A 204 -11.79 -1.58 -11.54
N ILE A 205 -12.36 -1.82 -12.73
CA ILE A 205 -13.15 -3.02 -13.02
C ILE A 205 -12.31 -4.29 -12.83
N VAL A 206 -11.12 -4.35 -13.43
CA VAL A 206 -10.22 -5.51 -13.29
C VAL A 206 -9.84 -5.72 -11.82
N ARG A 207 -9.56 -4.66 -11.08
CA ARG A 207 -9.28 -4.73 -9.64
C ARG A 207 -10.44 -5.37 -8.88
N THR A 208 -11.67 -4.90 -9.10
CA THR A 208 -12.87 -5.45 -8.45
C THR A 208 -13.03 -6.95 -8.71
N ILE A 209 -12.86 -7.37 -9.97
CA ILE A 209 -12.91 -8.80 -10.34
C ILE A 209 -11.83 -9.59 -9.60
N LEU A 210 -10.59 -9.11 -9.60
CA LEU A 210 -9.47 -9.77 -8.92
C LEU A 210 -9.66 -9.80 -7.40
N ASP A 211 -10.24 -8.75 -6.81
CA ASP A 211 -10.53 -8.68 -5.39
C ASP A 211 -11.51 -9.77 -4.96
N ILE A 212 -12.51 -10.05 -5.79
CA ILE A 212 -13.48 -11.13 -5.56
C ILE A 212 -12.83 -12.50 -5.82
N CYS A 213 -12.05 -12.64 -6.89
CA CYS A 213 -11.33 -13.89 -7.21
C CYS A 213 -10.33 -14.30 -6.11
N PHE A 214 -9.74 -13.33 -5.42
CA PHE A 214 -8.73 -13.58 -4.38
C PHE A 214 -9.28 -13.46 -2.96
N LEU A 215 -10.59 -13.32 -2.81
CA LEU A 215 -11.24 -13.01 -1.54
C LEU A 215 -10.90 -14.01 -0.41
N PRO A 216 -10.94 -15.36 -0.61
CA PRO A 216 -10.56 -16.31 0.43
C PRO A 216 -9.10 -16.16 0.86
N HIS A 217 -8.20 -15.93 -0.08
CA HIS A 217 -6.78 -15.73 0.21
C HIS A 217 -6.54 -14.41 0.95
N LYS A 218 -7.22 -13.32 0.56
CA LYS A 218 -7.16 -12.05 1.28
C LYS A 218 -7.67 -12.18 2.72
N ALA A 219 -8.77 -12.87 2.93
CA ALA A 219 -9.29 -13.16 4.25
C ALA A 219 -8.28 -13.93 5.10
N TYR A 220 -7.65 -14.96 4.54
CA TYR A 220 -6.61 -15.75 5.21
C TYR A 220 -5.38 -14.91 5.59
N ILE A 221 -4.83 -14.14 4.65
CA ILE A 221 -3.66 -13.28 4.92
C ILE A 221 -3.98 -12.27 6.02
N THR A 222 -5.15 -11.66 5.96
CA THR A 222 -5.59 -10.70 6.97
C THR A 222 -5.72 -11.35 8.33
N LEU A 223 -6.42 -12.48 8.42
CA LEU A 223 -6.59 -13.23 9.67
C LEU A 223 -5.23 -13.66 10.24
N ASN A 224 -4.37 -14.22 9.42
CA ASN A 224 -3.02 -14.62 9.82
C ASN A 224 -2.19 -13.42 10.33
N SER A 225 -2.28 -12.27 9.66
CA SER A 225 -1.60 -11.04 10.09
C SER A 225 -2.11 -10.54 11.44
N ILE A 226 -3.43 -10.57 11.67
CA ILE A 226 -4.06 -10.17 12.92
C ILE A 226 -3.65 -11.11 14.06
N VAL A 227 -3.77 -12.43 13.85
CA VAL A 227 -3.41 -13.45 14.85
C VAL A 227 -1.92 -13.34 15.21
N LYS A 228 -1.04 -13.28 14.21
CA LYS A 228 0.41 -13.13 14.39
C LYS A 228 0.75 -11.85 15.17
N THR A 229 0.11 -10.73 14.84
CA THR A 229 0.34 -9.46 15.52
C THR A 229 -0.16 -9.51 16.96
N THR A 230 -1.36 -10.01 17.18
CA THR A 230 -1.95 -10.12 18.52
C THR A 230 -1.12 -11.04 19.43
N TYR A 231 -0.68 -12.18 18.91
CA TYR A 231 0.22 -13.10 19.61
C TYR A 231 1.55 -12.42 19.95
N ARG A 232 2.17 -11.72 18.98
CA ARG A 232 3.43 -11.00 19.19
C ARG A 232 3.29 -9.85 20.19
N MET A 233 2.18 -9.12 20.17
CA MET A 233 1.94 -8.02 21.10
C MET A 233 1.65 -8.47 22.54
N LYS A 234 0.88 -9.57 22.71
CA LYS A 234 0.39 -9.98 24.03
C LYS A 234 1.27 -11.06 24.67
N ILE A 235 1.79 -12.02 23.88
CA ILE A 235 2.44 -13.23 24.37
C ILE A 235 3.94 -13.17 24.16
N SER A 236 4.44 -13.24 22.93
CA SER A 236 5.87 -13.39 22.68
C SER A 236 6.67 -12.11 22.89
N LYS A 237 6.08 -10.94 22.67
CA LYS A 237 6.72 -9.60 22.71
C LYS A 237 7.99 -9.49 21.86
N LYS A 238 8.14 -10.38 20.85
CA LYS A 238 9.30 -10.47 19.95
C LYS A 238 8.87 -10.25 18.50
N HIS A 239 9.81 -9.83 17.65
CA HIS A 239 9.61 -9.68 16.19
C HIS A 239 8.47 -8.74 15.78
N LEU A 240 8.19 -7.70 16.57
CA LEU A 240 7.11 -6.74 16.28
C LEU A 240 7.41 -5.91 15.03
N LEU A 241 8.68 -5.54 14.82
CA LEU A 241 9.14 -4.72 13.70
C LEU A 241 9.73 -5.53 12.53
N GLU A 242 9.60 -6.85 12.54
CA GLU A 242 10.13 -7.72 11.49
C GLU A 242 9.38 -7.48 10.17
N TRP A 243 10.12 -7.13 9.11
CA TRP A 243 9.59 -6.95 7.76
C TRP A 243 10.69 -7.14 6.72
N LEU A 244 10.30 -7.38 5.47
CA LEU A 244 11.18 -7.46 4.32
C LEU A 244 11.04 -6.17 3.49
N THR A 245 12.14 -5.68 2.94
CA THR A 245 12.10 -4.58 1.99
C THR A 245 11.37 -4.99 0.71
N ALA A 246 10.83 -4.03 -0.04
CA ALA A 246 10.15 -4.33 -1.30
C ALA A 246 11.09 -5.03 -2.29
N GLU A 247 12.34 -4.60 -2.35
CA GLU A 247 13.38 -5.17 -3.21
C GLU A 247 13.71 -6.62 -2.85
N GLU A 248 13.93 -6.90 -1.57
CA GLU A 248 14.17 -8.28 -1.10
C GLU A 248 12.97 -9.19 -1.35
N ALA A 249 11.75 -8.68 -1.12
CA ALA A 249 10.53 -9.41 -1.40
C ALA A 249 10.41 -9.75 -2.89
N GLU A 250 10.73 -8.81 -3.78
CA GLU A 250 10.71 -9.03 -5.24
C GLU A 250 11.79 -10.02 -5.70
N LYS A 251 13.00 -9.98 -5.11
CA LYS A 251 14.10 -10.94 -5.41
C LYS A 251 13.78 -12.36 -4.96
N GLN A 252 13.14 -12.51 -3.79
CA GLN A 252 12.80 -13.83 -3.23
C GLN A 252 11.50 -14.41 -3.79
N ALA A 253 10.72 -13.62 -4.53
CA ALA A 253 9.41 -14.01 -5.02
C ALA A 253 9.49 -15.13 -6.06
N LYS A 254 8.92 -16.29 -5.73
CA LYS A 254 8.74 -17.38 -6.68
C LYS A 254 7.72 -17.00 -7.75
N THR A 255 8.00 -17.37 -9.01
CA THR A 255 7.24 -16.93 -10.18
C THR A 255 6.58 -18.06 -10.97
N ASP A 256 6.74 -19.30 -10.52
CA ASP A 256 6.15 -20.48 -11.14
C ASP A 256 4.69 -20.70 -10.72
N LEU A 257 3.89 -21.31 -11.56
CA LEU A 257 2.46 -21.55 -11.33
C LEU A 257 2.20 -22.39 -10.08
N ILE A 258 3.00 -23.42 -9.86
CA ILE A 258 2.84 -24.33 -8.71
C ILE A 258 3.04 -23.57 -7.39
N SER A 259 3.99 -22.63 -7.34
CA SER A 259 4.21 -21.79 -6.16
C SER A 259 3.04 -20.89 -5.86
N TYR A 260 2.33 -20.37 -6.87
CA TYR A 260 1.10 -19.60 -6.65
C TYR A 260 -0.04 -20.48 -6.10
N TYR A 261 -0.22 -21.70 -6.58
CA TYR A 261 -1.19 -22.64 -6.00
C TYR A 261 -0.84 -23.00 -4.55
N LYS A 262 0.44 -23.23 -4.23
CA LYS A 262 0.90 -23.45 -2.87
C LYS A 262 0.69 -22.21 -1.97
N PHE A 263 0.97 -21.03 -2.48
CA PHE A 263 0.82 -19.77 -1.74
C PHE A 263 -0.66 -19.46 -1.47
N MET A 264 -1.54 -19.70 -2.45
CA MET A 264 -2.97 -19.43 -2.38
C MET A 264 -3.81 -20.68 -2.08
N TRP A 265 -3.24 -21.71 -1.40
CA TRP A 265 -3.90 -22.98 -1.15
C TRP A 265 -5.30 -22.85 -0.54
N ILE A 266 -5.51 -21.86 0.34
CA ILE A 266 -6.80 -21.59 0.97
C ILE A 266 -7.87 -21.16 -0.04
N ASN A 267 -7.48 -20.47 -1.11
CA ASN A 267 -8.37 -20.07 -2.18
C ASN A 267 -8.94 -21.31 -2.89
N VAL A 268 -8.07 -22.28 -3.14
CA VAL A 268 -8.45 -23.56 -3.76
C VAL A 268 -9.30 -24.38 -2.82
N LEU A 269 -8.90 -24.50 -1.56
CA LEU A 269 -9.65 -25.29 -0.56
C LEU A 269 -11.09 -24.80 -0.40
N ILE A 270 -11.27 -23.49 -0.20
CA ILE A 270 -12.61 -22.90 -0.05
C ILE A 270 -13.37 -22.98 -1.37
N GLY A 271 -12.70 -22.80 -2.52
CA GLY A 271 -13.29 -22.94 -3.83
C GLY A 271 -13.82 -24.35 -4.10
N VAL A 272 -13.05 -25.39 -3.76
CA VAL A 272 -13.50 -26.80 -3.85
C VAL A 272 -14.69 -27.06 -2.93
N LEU A 273 -14.64 -26.57 -1.69
CA LEU A 273 -15.74 -26.71 -0.75
C LEU A 273 -17.05 -26.11 -1.30
N PHE A 274 -16.98 -24.89 -1.84
CA PHE A 274 -18.14 -24.21 -2.44
C PHE A 274 -18.65 -24.95 -3.67
N SER A 275 -17.77 -25.43 -4.56
CA SER A 275 -18.15 -26.17 -5.75
C SER A 275 -18.83 -27.49 -5.40
N LEU A 276 -18.28 -28.26 -4.46
CA LEU A 276 -18.85 -29.53 -4.03
C LEU A 276 -20.23 -29.34 -3.39
N LEU A 277 -20.35 -28.38 -2.48
CA LEU A 277 -21.65 -28.11 -1.82
C LEU A 277 -22.66 -27.55 -2.80
N GLY A 278 -22.26 -26.73 -3.78
CA GLY A 278 -23.11 -26.27 -4.86
C GLY A 278 -23.62 -27.40 -5.74
N VAL A 279 -22.81 -28.42 -6.01
CA VAL A 279 -23.25 -29.65 -6.72
C VAL A 279 -24.29 -30.42 -5.88
N PHE A 280 -24.04 -30.63 -4.59
CA PHE A 280 -24.98 -31.32 -3.70
C PHE A 280 -26.29 -30.55 -3.54
N SER A 281 -26.26 -29.24 -3.46
CA SER A 281 -27.40 -28.35 -3.33
C SER A 281 -28.08 -28.03 -4.67
N LYS A 282 -27.49 -28.47 -5.79
CA LYS A 282 -27.94 -28.14 -7.17
C LYS A 282 -28.00 -26.63 -7.42
N GLN A 283 -27.04 -25.86 -6.86
CA GLN A 283 -26.99 -24.40 -6.93
C GLN A 283 -25.84 -23.94 -7.80
N LEU A 284 -26.16 -23.44 -8.98
CA LEU A 284 -25.18 -22.99 -9.98
C LEU A 284 -24.29 -21.84 -9.48
N LEU A 285 -24.85 -20.90 -8.70
CA LEU A 285 -24.08 -19.76 -8.19
C LEU A 285 -22.90 -20.19 -7.32
N GLU A 286 -23.12 -21.15 -6.42
CA GLU A 286 -22.09 -21.66 -5.52
C GLU A 286 -20.99 -22.37 -6.30
N ILE A 287 -21.37 -23.15 -7.32
CA ILE A 287 -20.41 -23.80 -8.23
C ILE A 287 -19.54 -22.76 -8.94
N LEU A 288 -20.16 -21.71 -9.51
CA LEU A 288 -19.45 -20.65 -10.24
C LEU A 288 -18.48 -19.87 -9.33
N ILE A 289 -18.93 -19.51 -8.12
CA ILE A 289 -18.05 -18.86 -7.12
C ILE A 289 -16.88 -19.77 -6.76
N GLY A 290 -17.14 -21.05 -6.52
CA GLY A 290 -16.10 -22.03 -6.19
C GLY A 290 -15.07 -22.19 -7.31
N ILE A 291 -15.51 -22.34 -8.57
CA ILE A 291 -14.62 -22.44 -9.74
C ILE A 291 -13.78 -21.17 -9.88
N MET A 292 -14.38 -20.00 -9.72
CA MET A 292 -13.67 -18.71 -9.78
C MET A 292 -12.53 -18.65 -8.74
N TRP A 293 -12.75 -19.16 -7.53
CA TRP A 293 -11.72 -19.20 -6.49
C TRP A 293 -10.64 -20.26 -6.77
N ILE A 294 -10.98 -21.40 -7.36
CA ILE A 294 -10.00 -22.42 -7.78
C ILE A 294 -9.07 -21.88 -8.87
N ILE A 295 -9.58 -21.07 -9.79
CA ILE A 295 -8.79 -20.44 -10.87
C ILE A 295 -7.98 -19.25 -10.35
N GLY A 296 -8.33 -18.66 -9.21
CA GLY A 296 -7.67 -17.48 -8.63
C GLY A 296 -6.14 -17.53 -8.64
N PRO A 297 -5.47 -18.60 -8.17
CA PRO A 297 -4.00 -18.71 -8.22
C PRO A 297 -3.42 -18.60 -9.63
N ALA A 298 -4.07 -19.18 -10.63
CA ALA A 298 -3.62 -19.08 -12.03
C ALA A 298 -3.76 -17.64 -12.57
N LEU A 299 -4.82 -16.92 -12.20
CA LEU A 299 -4.97 -15.51 -12.51
C LEU A 299 -3.89 -14.68 -11.82
N ALA A 300 -3.62 -14.91 -10.53
CA ALA A 300 -2.58 -14.23 -9.79
C ALA A 300 -1.19 -14.43 -10.43
N TRP A 301 -0.88 -15.67 -10.84
CA TRP A 301 0.34 -15.98 -11.58
C TRP A 301 0.41 -15.25 -12.92
N ARG A 302 -0.68 -15.25 -13.70
CA ARG A 302 -0.71 -14.59 -15.03
C ARG A 302 -0.47 -13.09 -14.94
N ILE A 303 -1.12 -12.40 -14.00
CA ILE A 303 -0.95 -10.95 -13.81
C ILE A 303 0.42 -10.58 -13.23
N SER A 304 1.07 -11.52 -12.57
CA SER A 304 2.41 -11.34 -11.98
C SER A 304 3.54 -11.64 -12.94
N LYS A 305 3.24 -12.18 -14.12
CA LYS A 305 4.27 -12.33 -15.16
C LYS A 305 4.70 -10.95 -15.63
N ASN A 306 6.02 -10.73 -15.67
CA ASN A 306 6.57 -9.57 -16.34
C ASN A 306 6.24 -9.70 -17.83
N ILE A 307 5.18 -9.02 -18.26
CA ILE A 307 4.99 -8.76 -19.65
C ILE A 307 6.10 -7.76 -19.98
N ARG A 308 7.20 -8.24 -20.60
CA ARG A 308 8.08 -7.33 -21.31
C ARG A 308 7.19 -6.66 -22.36
N LYS A 309 6.62 -5.52 -22.02
CA LYS A 309 6.24 -4.61 -23.08
C LYS A 309 7.52 -4.32 -23.83
N SER A 310 7.61 -4.73 -25.06
CA SER A 310 8.35 -3.93 -26.03
C SER A 310 7.81 -2.52 -25.82
N SER A 311 8.46 -1.78 -24.95
CA SER A 311 8.24 -0.36 -24.86
C SER A 311 8.57 0.11 -26.29
N ALA A 312 7.55 0.50 -27.03
CA ALA A 312 7.76 1.61 -27.91
C ALA A 312 8.35 2.65 -26.98
N ILE A 313 9.69 2.74 -26.96
CA ILE A 313 10.43 3.79 -26.29
C ILE A 313 9.80 5.02 -26.92
N GLU A 314 8.89 5.71 -26.18
CA GLU A 314 8.45 7.02 -26.59
C GLU A 314 9.73 7.75 -26.89
N LYS A 315 9.91 8.17 -28.13
CA LYS A 315 11.14 8.81 -28.56
C LYS A 315 11.22 10.08 -27.71
N ILE A 316 12.06 10.01 -26.68
CA ILE A 316 12.33 11.15 -25.80
C ILE A 316 12.72 12.31 -26.72
N SER A 317 12.06 13.45 -26.58
CA SER A 317 12.39 14.64 -27.37
C SER A 317 13.86 15.02 -27.18
N LYS A 318 14.46 15.73 -28.11
CA LYS A 318 15.84 16.20 -27.93
C LYS A 318 15.97 17.08 -26.69
N GLU A 319 14.98 17.92 -26.44
CA GLU A 319 14.92 18.81 -25.29
C GLU A 319 14.86 18.03 -23.97
N ASP A 320 14.01 17.01 -23.88
CA ASP A 320 13.92 16.14 -22.69
C ASP A 320 15.23 15.36 -22.47
N LYS A 321 15.88 14.92 -23.56
CA LYS A 321 17.16 14.23 -23.45
C LYS A 321 18.28 15.15 -22.93
N GLU A 322 18.34 16.40 -23.42
CA GLU A 322 19.29 17.39 -22.93
C GLU A 322 19.04 17.75 -21.47
N TYR A 323 17.76 17.92 -21.09
CA TYR A 323 17.36 18.16 -19.71
C TYR A 323 17.76 17.01 -18.78
N LEU A 324 17.50 15.75 -19.17
CA LEU A 324 17.90 14.58 -18.39
C LEU A 324 19.42 14.45 -18.28
N LEU A 325 20.18 14.78 -19.34
CA LEU A 325 21.63 14.80 -19.32
C LEU A 325 22.16 15.90 -18.37
N GLU A 326 21.53 17.05 -18.33
CA GLU A 326 21.90 18.12 -17.40
C GLU A 326 21.64 17.71 -15.96
N ILE A 327 20.48 17.12 -15.64
CA ILE A 327 20.20 16.56 -14.31
C ILE A 327 21.25 15.52 -13.95
N GLY A 328 21.56 14.60 -14.86
CA GLY A 328 22.60 13.59 -14.66
C GLY A 328 23.97 14.20 -14.36
N LYS A 329 24.36 15.23 -15.08
CA LYS A 329 25.64 15.97 -14.85
C LYS A 329 25.64 16.64 -13.47
N ARG A 330 24.58 17.33 -13.08
CA ARG A 330 24.46 17.98 -11.76
C ARG A 330 24.48 16.95 -10.62
N THR A 331 23.80 15.83 -10.80
CA THR A 331 23.83 14.72 -9.84
C THR A 331 25.24 14.14 -9.70
N TRP A 332 25.91 13.89 -10.83
CA TRP A 332 27.30 13.42 -10.83
C TRP A 332 28.27 14.43 -10.19
N GLN A 333 28.05 15.72 -10.43
CA GLN A 333 28.85 16.77 -9.84
C GLN A 333 28.80 16.75 -8.31
N TYR A 334 27.61 16.48 -7.74
CA TYR A 334 27.47 16.29 -6.29
C TYR A 334 28.42 15.20 -5.75
N PHE A 335 28.52 14.07 -6.41
CA PHE A 335 29.41 12.97 -6.00
C PHE A 335 30.87 13.37 -6.21
N ARG A 336 31.21 13.95 -7.36
CA ARG A 336 32.57 14.39 -7.68
C ARG A 336 33.11 15.41 -6.67
N ASP A 337 32.27 16.35 -6.26
CA ASP A 337 32.69 17.43 -5.38
C ASP A 337 32.76 16.99 -3.91
N ASN A 338 32.02 15.98 -3.53
CA ASN A 338 31.90 15.55 -2.15
C ASN A 338 32.60 14.22 -1.81
N ILE A 339 33.01 13.40 -2.79
CA ILE A 339 33.85 12.22 -2.57
C ILE A 339 35.31 12.63 -2.59
N ASN A 340 35.84 13.04 -1.44
CA ASN A 340 37.19 13.54 -1.30
C ASN A 340 37.84 12.98 -0.02
N LYS A 341 39.11 13.29 0.18
CA LYS A 341 39.86 12.83 1.37
C LYS A 341 39.24 13.27 2.69
N GLU A 342 38.65 14.47 2.72
CA GLU A 342 37.97 15.00 3.92
C GLU A 342 36.75 14.22 4.31
N ASN A 343 36.07 13.59 3.34
CA ASN A 343 34.91 12.75 3.53
C ASN A 343 35.25 11.24 3.46
N ASN A 344 36.52 10.87 3.66
CA ASN A 344 37.01 9.49 3.59
C ASN A 344 36.69 8.78 2.27
N TYR A 345 36.62 9.51 1.18
CA TYR A 345 36.22 9.03 -0.15
C TYR A 345 34.83 8.36 -0.15
N LEU A 346 33.93 8.77 0.75
CA LEU A 346 32.55 8.33 0.80
C LEU A 346 31.62 9.49 0.45
N PRO A 347 30.50 9.23 -0.25
CA PRO A 347 29.50 10.26 -0.44
C PRO A 347 28.89 10.65 0.90
N PRO A 348 28.70 11.94 1.16
CA PRO A 348 28.08 12.38 2.41
C PRO A 348 26.63 11.90 2.48
N ASP A 349 26.12 11.81 3.70
CA ASP A 349 24.76 11.36 3.95
C ASP A 349 23.73 12.37 3.45
N ASN A 350 24.02 13.65 3.66
CA ASN A 350 23.26 14.75 3.06
C ASN A 350 24.13 16.01 2.89
N TYR A 351 23.67 16.90 2.02
CA TYR A 351 24.20 18.23 1.80
C TYR A 351 23.10 19.26 2.08
N GLN A 352 23.38 20.23 2.95
CA GLN A 352 22.39 21.24 3.34
C GLN A 352 22.93 22.63 3.02
N GLU A 353 22.30 23.31 2.07
CA GLU A 353 22.58 24.71 1.80
C GLU A 353 22.15 25.61 2.96
N GLY A 354 22.84 26.71 3.16
CA GLY A 354 22.51 27.70 4.19
C GLY A 354 22.94 27.35 5.62
N ARG A 355 23.64 26.24 5.86
CA ARG A 355 24.23 25.91 7.17
C ARG A 355 25.73 26.10 7.20
N ALA A 356 26.26 26.41 8.40
CA ALA A 356 27.71 26.56 8.62
C ALA A 356 28.50 25.27 8.31
N LYS A 357 27.89 24.08 8.62
CA LYS A 357 28.40 22.77 8.19
C LYS A 357 27.44 22.19 7.16
N LYS A 358 27.75 22.37 5.89
CA LYS A 358 26.89 21.95 4.78
C LYS A 358 26.82 20.44 4.59
N ILE A 359 27.83 19.70 5.06
CA ILE A 359 27.99 18.26 4.80
C ILE A 359 27.81 17.48 6.08
N ALA A 360 26.89 16.52 6.09
CA ALA A 360 26.78 15.51 7.14
C ALA A 360 27.67 14.33 6.78
N ARG A 361 28.75 14.15 7.54
CA ARG A 361 29.71 13.04 7.36
C ARG A 361 29.11 11.75 7.90
N LYS A 362 29.21 10.66 7.13
CA LYS A 362 28.85 9.32 7.61
C LYS A 362 29.83 8.85 8.67
N ASN A 363 29.29 8.35 9.80
CA ASN A 363 30.07 7.58 10.75
C ASN A 363 30.45 6.23 10.12
N ILE A 364 31.76 5.91 10.18
CA ILE A 364 32.45 4.84 9.42
C ILE A 364 31.99 3.40 9.82
N ASN A 365 31.04 3.23 10.74
CA ASN A 365 30.64 1.91 11.21
C ASN A 365 29.76 1.08 10.28
N ASN A 366 29.42 1.56 9.09
CA ASN A 366 28.64 0.78 8.11
C ASN A 366 29.54 0.24 6.98
N LYS A 367 30.24 -0.86 7.26
CA LYS A 367 31.05 -1.62 6.27
C LYS A 367 30.28 -2.13 5.05
N TYR A 368 28.96 -2.05 5.03
CA TYR A 368 28.14 -2.59 3.95
C TYR A 368 27.89 -1.64 2.77
N TRP A 369 28.19 -0.35 2.91
CA TRP A 369 27.96 0.63 1.85
C TRP A 369 29.03 0.65 0.76
N ALA A 370 30.26 0.40 1.11
CA ALA A 370 31.38 0.41 0.17
C ALA A 370 31.28 -0.71 -0.91
N TRP A 371 30.57 -1.80 -0.59
CA TRP A 371 30.37 -2.93 -1.52
C TRP A 371 29.28 -2.65 -2.56
N ASN A 372 28.25 -1.90 -2.26
CA ASN A 372 27.15 -1.63 -3.19
C ASN A 372 27.47 -0.53 -4.22
N VAL A 373 28.37 0.38 -3.91
CA VAL A 373 28.78 1.45 -4.84
C VAL A 373 29.75 0.93 -5.89
N SER A 374 30.64 -0.01 -5.55
CA SER A 374 31.60 -0.58 -6.50
C SER A 374 30.99 -1.53 -7.55
N TYR A 375 29.83 -2.12 -7.28
CA TYR A 375 29.16 -3.06 -8.20
C TYR A 375 28.24 -2.41 -9.25
N ASN A 376 27.84 -1.15 -9.06
CA ASN A 376 26.96 -0.45 -9.99
C ASN A 376 27.66 0.50 -10.96
N PHE A 377 28.98 0.62 -10.91
CA PHE A 377 29.75 1.49 -11.80
C PHE A 377 30.67 0.76 -12.81
N SER A 378 30.51 -0.57 -12.96
CA SER A 378 31.13 -1.30 -14.06
C SER A 378 30.11 -1.50 -15.20
N LEU A 379 29.78 -0.42 -15.89
CA LEU A 379 29.23 -0.41 -17.24
C LEU A 379 29.87 0.71 -18.03
#